data_22f609d530f8e563e4cc582ab2eddc26
#
_entry.id   22f609d530f8e563e4cc582ab2eddc26
#
_cell.length_a   1.000
_cell.length_b   1.000
_cell.length_c   1.000
_cell.angle_alpha   90.00
_cell.angle_beta   90.00
_cell.angle_gamma   90.00
#
_symmetry.space_group_name_H-M   'P 1'
#
loop_
_entity.id
_entity.type
_entity.pdbx_description
1 polymer ?
#
loop_
_entity_poly.entity_id
_entity_poly.type
_entity_poly.pdbx_seq_one_letter_code
_entity_poly.pdbx_strand_id
1 'polypeptide(L)'
;MRGYLNHLAAAAMVIVLGASITSAQETQDKQDKSGDNSSPWYKAPLKLVKHYKSANDQLASDGHLEDKLSKQLRIQGILGADRELQDVCSDFKDLPNCIAVLRLSISLPVEFTCLKWNVTGVKPKAAADSCVGPAGGKAMPLDRALDLLKPNLEVRTEARNALKKAHDDIKDAGS
;
A
#
# COMPACT_ATOMS: atom_id res chain seq x y z
N MET A 1 -30.54 35.59 25.44
CA MET A 1 -31.72 34.75 25.73
C MET A 1 -31.42 33.31 25.30
N ARG A 2 -31.50 32.41 26.33
CA ARG A 2 -31.71 30.94 26.26
C ARG A 2 -30.75 30.16 25.36
N GLY A 3 -29.85 29.30 25.78
CA GLY A 3 -29.82 28.38 26.93
C GLY A 3 -30.38 27.02 26.53
N TYR A 4 -29.53 26.02 26.34
CA TYR A 4 -29.75 24.56 26.53
C TYR A 4 -28.36 23.91 26.47
N LEU A 5 -27.79 23.59 27.46
CA LEU A 5 -27.61 22.60 28.53
C LEU A 5 -28.20 21.20 28.22
N ASN A 6 -27.29 20.23 28.46
CA ASN A 6 -27.49 18.83 28.81
C ASN A 6 -27.59 17.82 27.67
N HIS A 7 -26.63 16.87 27.58
CA HIS A 7 -26.83 15.58 28.26
C HIS A 7 -25.50 14.84 28.43
N LEU A 8 -25.09 14.69 29.67
CA LEU A 8 -24.25 13.63 30.21
C LEU A 8 -25.01 12.30 30.09
N ALA A 9 -24.39 11.29 29.52
CA ALA A 9 -24.76 9.90 29.74
C ALA A 9 -23.46 9.08 29.95
N ALA A 10 -23.25 8.79 31.23
CA ALA A 10 -22.31 7.78 31.70
C ALA A 10 -22.99 6.41 31.61
N ALA A 11 -22.29 5.41 31.13
CA ALA A 11 -22.51 3.98 31.41
C ALA A 11 -21.28 3.23 30.96
N ALA A 12 -20.60 2.74 31.86
CA ALA A 12 -20.60 1.49 32.62
C ALA A 12 -19.48 0.56 32.10
N MET A 13 -18.49 0.41 32.98
CA MET A 13 -17.46 -0.66 32.97
C MET A 13 -18.12 -2.04 32.92
N VAL A 14 -17.55 -2.90 32.10
CA VAL A 14 -17.55 -4.34 32.33
C VAL A 14 -16.11 -4.83 32.33
N ILE A 15 -15.65 -5.11 33.54
CA ILE A 15 -14.41 -5.84 33.80
C ILE A 15 -14.77 -7.32 33.70
N VAL A 16 -14.18 -8.05 32.77
CA VAL A 16 -14.18 -9.51 32.79
C VAL A 16 -12.76 -9.96 33.10
N LEU A 17 -12.56 -10.34 34.34
CA LEU A 17 -11.44 -11.13 34.84
C LEU A 17 -11.68 -12.60 34.47
N GLY A 18 -10.74 -13.24 33.81
CA GLY A 18 -10.74 -14.67 33.53
C GLY A 18 -9.34 -15.13 33.20
N ALA A 19 -8.61 -15.46 34.17
CA ALA A 19 -7.99 -16.70 34.62
C ALA A 19 -6.98 -17.34 33.63
N SER A 20 -5.78 -17.36 34.09
CA SER A 20 -4.58 -18.14 33.80
C SER A 20 -4.83 -19.60 33.40
N ILE A 21 -4.13 -20.07 32.36
CA ILE A 21 -3.61 -21.44 32.35
C ILE A 21 -2.17 -21.42 31.84
N THR A 22 -1.26 -21.60 32.74
CA THR A 22 0.12 -22.05 32.58
C THR A 22 0.12 -23.48 32.07
N SER A 23 0.88 -23.77 31.04
CA SER A 23 1.46 -25.08 30.84
C SER A 23 2.79 -24.93 30.12
N ALA A 24 3.82 -24.99 30.93
CA ALA A 24 5.17 -25.31 30.54
C ALA A 24 5.21 -26.80 30.11
N GLN A 25 5.79 -27.06 28.96
CA GLN A 25 6.43 -28.35 28.72
C GLN A 25 7.65 -28.17 27.85
N GLU A 26 8.74 -28.16 28.55
CA GLU A 26 10.09 -28.43 28.12
C GLU A 26 10.16 -29.92 27.73
N THR A 27 10.64 -30.23 26.54
CA THR A 27 11.31 -31.51 26.30
C THR A 27 12.37 -31.35 25.21
N GLN A 28 13.55 -31.64 25.67
CA GLN A 28 14.86 -31.76 25.06
C GLN A 28 14.91 -32.70 23.84
N ASP A 29 15.86 -32.32 22.99
CA ASP A 29 16.81 -33.15 22.25
C ASP A 29 16.39 -34.57 21.82
N LYS A 30 16.41 -34.74 20.50
CA LYS A 30 17.21 -35.80 19.90
C LYS A 30 17.52 -35.50 18.44
N GLN A 31 18.80 -35.30 18.22
CA GLN A 31 19.50 -35.40 16.96
C GLN A 31 19.38 -36.87 16.49
N ASP A 32 18.75 -37.07 15.36
CA ASP A 32 18.97 -38.32 14.60
C ASP A 32 19.02 -38.06 13.11
N LYS A 33 20.06 -38.62 12.57
CA LYS A 33 20.48 -38.60 11.18
C LYS A 33 19.54 -39.41 10.29
N SER A 34 19.53 -39.00 9.03
CA SER A 34 19.35 -39.84 7.85
C SER A 34 17.92 -40.31 7.55
N GLY A 35 17.42 -39.86 6.46
CA GLY A 35 16.23 -40.34 5.80
C GLY A 35 15.82 -39.42 4.69
N ASP A 36 16.30 -39.71 3.50
CA ASP A 36 15.77 -39.28 2.23
C ASP A 36 14.22 -39.38 2.26
N ASN A 37 13.58 -38.26 2.42
CA ASN A 37 12.15 -38.11 2.26
C ASN A 37 11.86 -36.91 1.41
N SER A 38 11.97 -37.08 0.11
CA SER A 38 11.40 -36.24 -0.90
C SER A 38 9.90 -36.10 -0.68
N SER A 39 9.55 -35.14 0.12
CA SER A 39 8.16 -34.76 0.40
C SER A 39 7.53 -34.20 -0.87
N PRO A 40 6.50 -34.84 -1.46
CA PRO A 40 5.96 -34.44 -2.77
C PRO A 40 5.20 -33.10 -2.78
N TRP A 41 4.96 -32.51 -1.63
CA TRP A 41 4.08 -31.33 -1.51
C TRP A 41 4.75 -29.98 -1.77
N TYR A 42 6.07 -29.89 -1.80
CA TYR A 42 6.73 -28.63 -2.12
C TYR A 42 7.08 -28.45 -3.62
N LYS A 43 6.66 -29.37 -4.47
CA LYS A 43 6.58 -29.15 -5.91
C LYS A 43 5.32 -28.37 -6.28
N ALA A 44 4.88 -27.44 -5.43
CA ALA A 44 4.03 -26.37 -5.92
C ALA A 44 4.78 -25.70 -7.09
N PRO A 45 4.16 -25.57 -8.28
CA PRO A 45 4.81 -24.91 -9.39
C PRO A 45 5.25 -23.56 -8.85
N LEU A 46 6.56 -23.30 -8.89
CA LEU A 46 7.07 -21.95 -8.68
C LEU A 46 6.31 -21.10 -9.69
N LYS A 47 5.27 -20.41 -9.22
CA LYS A 47 4.63 -19.38 -10.02
C LYS A 47 5.76 -18.46 -10.36
N LEU A 48 6.18 -18.49 -11.62
CA LEU A 48 7.20 -17.60 -12.12
C LEU A 48 6.72 -16.19 -11.78
N VAL A 49 7.32 -15.59 -10.77
CA VAL A 49 7.04 -14.21 -10.42
C VAL A 49 7.56 -13.39 -11.60
N LYS A 50 6.66 -12.94 -12.45
CA LYS A 50 7.03 -12.07 -13.56
C LYS A 50 7.63 -10.80 -12.95
N HIS A 51 8.93 -10.59 -13.15
CA HIS A 51 9.57 -9.34 -12.77
C HIS A 51 9.38 -8.33 -13.91
N TYR A 52 8.54 -7.34 -13.67
CA TYR A 52 8.38 -6.21 -14.57
C TYR A 52 9.46 -5.16 -14.28
N LYS A 53 9.93 -4.46 -15.31
CA LYS A 53 10.93 -3.40 -15.17
C LYS A 53 10.31 -2.09 -14.66
N SER A 54 9.03 -1.88 -14.95
CA SER A 54 8.27 -0.70 -14.52
C SER A 54 6.78 -1.02 -14.35
N ALA A 55 6.02 -0.09 -13.77
CA ALA A 55 4.57 -0.16 -13.71
C ALA A 55 3.94 -0.27 -15.12
N ASN A 56 4.44 0.52 -16.05
CA ASN A 56 3.94 0.51 -17.43
C ASN A 56 4.26 -0.78 -18.17
N ASP A 57 5.41 -1.41 -17.92
CA ASP A 57 5.70 -2.75 -18.49
C ASP A 57 4.68 -3.79 -17.98
N GLN A 58 4.25 -3.67 -16.74
CA GLN A 58 3.21 -4.55 -16.18
C GLN A 58 1.87 -4.31 -16.87
N LEU A 59 1.43 -3.07 -17.01
CA LEU A 59 0.19 -2.70 -17.69
C LEU A 59 0.21 -3.12 -19.17
N ALA A 60 1.28 -2.78 -19.88
CA ALA A 60 1.43 -3.12 -21.30
C ALA A 60 1.49 -4.63 -21.57
N SER A 61 1.95 -5.43 -20.59
CA SER A 61 2.02 -6.89 -20.73
C SER A 61 0.67 -7.57 -20.57
N ASP A 62 -0.33 -6.88 -20.02
CA ASP A 62 -1.67 -7.38 -19.76
C ASP A 62 -2.70 -6.25 -19.92
N GLY A 63 -3.14 -6.03 -21.16
CA GLY A 63 -4.15 -5.00 -21.48
C GLY A 63 -5.49 -5.24 -20.77
N HIS A 64 -5.81 -6.50 -20.44
CA HIS A 64 -7.02 -6.82 -19.69
C HIS A 64 -6.95 -6.33 -18.23
N LEU A 65 -5.78 -6.47 -17.62
CA LEU A 65 -5.50 -5.90 -16.30
C LEU A 65 -5.64 -4.37 -16.33
N GLU A 66 -5.05 -3.72 -17.34
CA GLU A 66 -5.12 -2.27 -17.47
C GLU A 66 -6.56 -1.76 -17.59
N ASP A 67 -7.35 -2.33 -18.48
CA ASP A 67 -8.75 -1.94 -18.71
C ASP A 67 -9.60 -2.10 -17.45
N LYS A 68 -9.53 -3.28 -16.80
CA LYS A 68 -10.28 -3.56 -15.58
C LYS A 68 -9.84 -2.65 -14.43
N LEU A 69 -8.54 -2.47 -14.23
CA LEU A 69 -8.00 -1.66 -13.15
C LEU A 69 -8.35 -0.17 -13.35
N SER A 70 -8.20 0.35 -14.57
CA SER A 70 -8.59 1.72 -14.92
C SER A 70 -10.07 1.97 -14.64
N LYS A 71 -10.93 1.05 -15.07
CA LYS A 71 -12.38 1.14 -14.80
C LYS A 71 -12.69 1.11 -13.32
N GLN A 72 -12.07 0.20 -12.57
CA GLN A 72 -12.25 0.07 -11.12
C GLN A 72 -11.82 1.34 -10.39
N LEU A 73 -10.64 1.88 -10.71
CA LEU A 73 -10.12 3.09 -10.09
C LEU A 73 -10.95 4.34 -10.43
N ARG A 74 -11.53 4.41 -11.64
CA ARG A 74 -12.48 5.49 -12.02
C ARG A 74 -13.77 5.39 -11.21
N ILE A 75 -14.34 4.20 -11.07
CA ILE A 75 -15.55 3.97 -10.25
C ILE A 75 -15.30 4.37 -8.78
N GLN A 76 -14.11 4.11 -8.26
CA GLN A 76 -13.71 4.48 -6.90
C GLN A 76 -13.36 5.98 -6.76
N GLY A 77 -13.37 6.76 -7.84
CA GLY A 77 -12.98 8.17 -7.85
C GLY A 77 -11.48 8.42 -7.63
N ILE A 78 -10.64 7.38 -7.83
CA ILE A 78 -9.19 7.44 -7.63
C ILE A 78 -8.48 7.90 -8.91
N LEU A 79 -8.94 7.44 -10.06
CA LEU A 79 -8.45 7.86 -11.36
C LEU A 79 -9.48 8.80 -12.01
N GLY A 80 -9.05 10.01 -12.38
CA GLY A 80 -9.91 10.95 -13.11
C GLY A 80 -10.34 10.39 -14.46
N ALA A 81 -11.51 10.81 -14.93
CA ALA A 81 -12.07 10.33 -16.20
C ALA A 81 -11.22 10.72 -17.41
N ASP A 82 -10.51 11.83 -17.31
CA ASP A 82 -9.63 12.43 -18.31
C ASP A 82 -8.18 11.92 -18.26
N ARG A 83 -7.86 11.00 -17.35
CA ARG A 83 -6.50 10.50 -17.14
C ARG A 83 -6.35 9.03 -17.52
N GLU A 84 -5.27 8.73 -18.25
CA GLU A 84 -4.89 7.36 -18.55
C GLU A 84 -3.98 6.79 -17.47
N LEU A 85 -4.22 5.51 -17.12
CA LEU A 85 -3.49 4.86 -16.04
C LEU A 85 -1.99 4.73 -16.37
N GLN A 86 -1.63 4.45 -17.62
CA GLN A 86 -0.25 4.39 -18.08
C GLN A 86 0.48 5.72 -17.92
N ASP A 87 -0.19 6.85 -18.26
CA ASP A 87 0.41 8.19 -18.12
C ASP A 87 0.66 8.54 -16.66
N VAL A 88 -0.30 8.22 -15.80
CA VAL A 88 -0.20 8.46 -14.37
C VAL A 88 0.89 7.62 -13.73
N CYS A 89 1.00 6.34 -14.11
CA CYS A 89 1.96 5.38 -13.59
C CYS A 89 3.33 5.45 -14.26
N SER A 90 3.52 6.34 -15.26
CA SER A 90 4.84 6.60 -15.82
C SER A 90 5.84 6.93 -14.71
N ASP A 91 7.09 6.52 -14.88
CA ASP A 91 8.21 6.68 -13.93
C ASP A 91 8.15 5.81 -12.66
N PHE A 92 7.04 5.15 -12.35
CA PHE A 92 6.99 4.21 -11.23
C PHE A 92 7.67 2.89 -11.58
N LYS A 93 8.46 2.37 -10.64
CA LYS A 93 9.13 1.06 -10.77
C LYS A 93 8.16 -0.11 -10.68
N ASP A 94 7.04 0.07 -9.99
CA ASP A 94 6.04 -0.96 -9.80
C ASP A 94 4.64 -0.37 -9.72
N LEU A 95 3.66 -1.15 -10.15
CA LEU A 95 2.27 -0.75 -10.19
C LEU A 95 1.64 -0.52 -8.80
N PRO A 96 1.92 -1.35 -7.77
CA PRO A 96 1.39 -1.10 -6.43
C PRO A 96 1.76 0.26 -5.86
N ASN A 97 3.00 0.73 -6.03
CA ASN A 97 3.38 2.07 -5.58
C ASN A 97 2.62 3.17 -6.34
N CYS A 98 2.42 3.04 -7.65
CA CYS A 98 1.62 3.99 -8.41
C CYS A 98 0.19 4.11 -7.85
N ILE A 99 -0.50 2.98 -7.71
CA ILE A 99 -1.88 2.95 -7.19
C ILE A 99 -1.96 3.47 -5.75
N ALA A 100 -0.98 3.11 -4.91
CA ALA A 100 -0.94 3.59 -3.52
C ALA A 100 -0.76 5.13 -3.46
N VAL A 101 0.11 5.71 -4.30
CA VAL A 101 0.31 7.16 -4.41
C VAL A 101 -0.98 7.85 -4.87
N LEU A 102 -1.67 7.30 -5.88
CA LEU A 102 -2.97 7.81 -6.31
C LEU A 102 -3.99 7.81 -5.16
N ARG A 103 -4.13 6.70 -4.44
CA ARG A 103 -5.05 6.59 -3.30
C ARG A 103 -4.74 7.60 -2.22
N LEU A 104 -3.47 7.75 -1.85
CA LEU A 104 -3.05 8.71 -0.83
C LEU A 104 -3.30 10.15 -1.24
N SER A 105 -3.11 10.48 -2.52
CA SER A 105 -3.38 11.85 -3.00
C SER A 105 -4.87 12.24 -2.98
N ILE A 106 -5.76 11.25 -2.98
CA ILE A 106 -7.21 11.49 -2.84
C ILE A 106 -7.66 11.47 -1.37
N SER A 107 -7.10 10.55 -0.57
CA SER A 107 -7.52 10.39 0.84
C SER A 107 -6.87 11.39 1.80
N LEU A 108 -5.73 11.94 1.43
CA LEU A 108 -4.97 12.89 2.25
C LEU A 108 -4.77 14.21 1.49
N PRO A 109 -4.59 15.34 2.19
CA PRO A 109 -4.27 16.62 1.55
C PRO A 109 -2.80 16.66 1.10
N VAL A 110 -2.43 15.74 0.20
CA VAL A 110 -1.09 15.60 -0.39
C VAL A 110 -1.20 15.65 -1.90
N GLU A 111 -0.46 16.52 -2.53
CA GLU A 111 -0.45 16.66 -3.97
C GLU A 111 0.20 15.44 -4.64
N PHE A 112 -0.51 14.86 -5.62
CA PHE A 112 -0.03 13.67 -6.36
C PHE A 112 1.36 13.87 -6.96
N THR A 113 1.59 15.02 -7.60
CA THR A 113 2.85 15.34 -8.28
C THR A 113 4.03 15.37 -7.31
N CYS A 114 3.82 15.92 -6.11
CA CYS A 114 4.83 15.96 -5.06
C CYS A 114 5.15 14.57 -4.52
N LEU A 115 4.11 13.79 -4.24
CA LEU A 115 4.30 12.43 -3.72
C LEU A 115 4.93 11.52 -4.78
N LYS A 116 4.49 11.61 -6.05
CA LYS A 116 5.10 10.92 -7.19
C LYS A 116 6.60 11.24 -7.30
N TRP A 117 6.97 12.53 -7.27
CA TRP A 117 8.38 12.94 -7.35
C TRP A 117 9.22 12.28 -6.24
N ASN A 118 8.75 12.32 -5.01
CA ASN A 118 9.48 11.74 -3.88
C ASN A 118 9.65 10.22 -4.01
N VAL A 119 8.62 9.52 -4.47
CA VAL A 119 8.64 8.05 -4.62
C VAL A 119 9.47 7.62 -5.84
N THR A 120 9.42 8.37 -6.93
CA THR A 120 10.10 7.98 -8.18
C THR A 120 11.51 8.60 -8.32
N GLY A 121 11.76 9.72 -7.64
CA GLY A 121 12.97 10.54 -7.84
C GLY A 121 12.91 11.38 -9.11
N VAL A 122 11.87 11.29 -9.92
CA VAL A 122 11.72 12.00 -11.18
C VAL A 122 10.96 13.31 -10.96
N LYS A 123 11.66 14.44 -11.12
CA LYS A 123 11.05 15.77 -10.97
C LYS A 123 10.08 16.03 -12.14
N PRO A 124 8.78 16.25 -11.88
CA PRO A 124 7.84 16.58 -12.93
C PRO A 124 8.10 17.97 -13.49
N LYS A 125 7.82 18.16 -14.80
CA LYS A 125 8.01 19.44 -15.48
C LYS A 125 7.16 20.57 -14.88
N ALA A 126 6.00 20.22 -14.34
CA ALA A 126 5.03 21.15 -13.73
C ALA A 126 4.98 21.01 -12.20
N ALA A 127 6.11 20.67 -11.56
CA ALA A 127 6.15 20.68 -10.09
C ALA A 127 5.89 22.10 -9.58
N ALA A 128 4.90 22.26 -8.72
CA ALA A 128 4.69 23.52 -8.02
C ALA A 128 5.95 23.87 -7.21
N ASP A 129 6.29 25.15 -7.13
CA ASP A 129 7.44 25.63 -6.36
C ASP A 129 7.33 25.29 -4.86
N SER A 130 6.11 25.01 -4.39
CA SER A 130 5.80 24.55 -3.04
C SER A 130 6.12 23.06 -2.80
N CYS A 131 6.49 22.32 -3.84
CA CYS A 131 6.72 20.89 -3.76
C CYS A 131 8.12 20.58 -3.24
N VAL A 132 8.21 20.01 -2.05
CA VAL A 132 9.48 19.52 -1.49
C VAL A 132 9.81 18.18 -2.13
N GLY A 133 10.89 18.14 -2.88
CA GLY A 133 11.40 16.92 -3.51
C GLY A 133 12.38 16.14 -2.64
N PRO A 134 12.76 14.94 -3.06
CA PRO A 134 13.68 14.10 -2.31
C PRO A 134 15.10 14.68 -2.30
N ALA A 135 15.79 14.58 -1.17
CA ALA A 135 17.16 15.02 -1.04
C ALA A 135 18.07 14.34 -2.09
N GLY A 136 18.80 15.13 -2.87
CA GLY A 136 19.67 14.63 -3.93
C GLY A 136 18.95 13.97 -5.11
N GLY A 137 17.64 14.19 -5.28
CA GLY A 137 16.86 13.67 -6.41
C GLY A 137 16.69 12.14 -6.43
N LYS A 138 16.93 11.45 -5.31
CA LYS A 138 16.81 9.99 -5.24
C LYS A 138 15.42 9.55 -4.79
N ALA A 139 14.87 8.55 -5.48
CA ALA A 139 13.63 7.89 -5.05
C ALA A 139 13.70 7.41 -3.60
N MET A 140 12.62 7.56 -2.87
CA MET A 140 12.50 7.09 -1.49
C MET A 140 11.27 6.20 -1.29
N PRO A 141 11.26 5.35 -0.25
CA PRO A 141 10.08 4.55 0.11
C PRO A 141 8.86 5.43 0.38
N LEU A 142 7.66 4.90 0.11
CA LEU A 142 6.40 5.63 0.20
C LEU A 142 6.14 6.23 1.58
N ASP A 143 6.46 5.50 2.67
CA ASP A 143 6.32 5.99 4.04
C ASP A 143 7.23 7.19 4.33
N ARG A 144 8.45 7.19 3.78
CA ARG A 144 9.38 8.32 3.90
C ARG A 144 8.96 9.52 3.07
N ALA A 145 8.45 9.26 1.86
CA ALA A 145 7.91 10.31 1.00
C ALA A 145 6.71 11.01 1.67
N LEU A 146 5.85 10.22 2.30
CA LEU A 146 4.70 10.75 3.01
C LEU A 146 5.09 11.51 4.29
N ASP A 147 6.07 11.02 5.05
CA ASP A 147 6.61 11.68 6.23
C ASP A 147 7.22 13.05 5.91
N LEU A 148 7.94 13.15 4.80
CA LEU A 148 8.49 14.40 4.31
C LEU A 148 7.41 15.45 4.00
N LEU A 149 6.30 15.03 3.42
CA LEU A 149 5.22 15.91 2.99
C LEU A 149 4.19 16.19 4.11
N LYS A 150 4.05 15.28 5.06
CA LYS A 150 3.07 15.33 6.16
C LYS A 150 3.64 14.70 7.44
N PRO A 151 4.58 15.35 8.13
CA PRO A 151 5.30 14.79 9.27
C PRO A 151 4.43 14.48 10.51
N ASN A 152 3.20 15.00 10.58
CA ASN A 152 2.30 14.82 11.72
C ASN A 152 1.26 13.71 11.52
N LEU A 153 1.40 12.90 10.49
CA LEU A 153 0.48 11.82 10.17
C LEU A 153 1.03 10.46 10.64
N GLU A 154 0.13 9.51 10.88
CA GLU A 154 0.48 8.09 11.08
C GLU A 154 0.97 7.46 9.76
N VAL A 155 2.01 8.07 9.17
CA VAL A 155 2.46 7.87 7.78
C VAL A 155 2.75 6.41 7.44
N ARG A 156 3.30 5.65 8.40
CA ARG A 156 3.61 4.23 8.18
C ARG A 156 2.35 3.38 8.04
N THR A 157 1.34 3.70 8.83
CA THR A 157 0.05 3.01 8.80
C THR A 157 -0.68 3.37 7.51
N GLU A 158 -0.73 4.63 7.14
CA GLU A 158 -1.37 5.10 5.91
C GLU A 158 -0.69 4.53 4.65
N ALA A 159 0.65 4.60 4.57
CA ALA A 159 1.39 4.03 3.45
C ALA A 159 1.18 2.51 3.32
N ARG A 160 1.19 1.78 4.44
CA ARG A 160 0.94 0.33 4.45
C ARG A 160 -0.47 -0.02 4.00
N ASN A 161 -1.47 0.71 4.50
CA ASN A 161 -2.87 0.50 4.13
C ASN A 161 -3.10 0.80 2.64
N ALA A 162 -2.51 1.88 2.13
CA ALA A 162 -2.60 2.23 0.72
C ALA A 162 -1.95 1.18 -0.19
N LEU A 163 -0.76 0.67 0.18
CA LEU A 163 -0.09 -0.41 -0.54
C LEU A 163 -0.91 -1.71 -0.51
N LYS A 164 -1.47 -2.07 0.64
CA LYS A 164 -2.33 -3.25 0.74
C LYS A 164 -3.53 -3.14 -0.19
N LYS A 165 -4.25 -2.02 -0.14
CA LYS A 165 -5.39 -1.77 -1.03
C LYS A 165 -4.99 -1.78 -2.50
N ALA A 166 -3.82 -1.23 -2.85
CA ALA A 166 -3.30 -1.28 -4.21
C ALA A 166 -3.05 -2.71 -4.69
N HIS A 167 -2.49 -3.56 -3.84
CA HIS A 167 -2.32 -4.98 -4.16
C HIS A 167 -3.65 -5.71 -4.32
N ASP A 168 -4.64 -5.42 -3.47
CA ASP A 168 -5.98 -6.00 -3.57
C ASP A 168 -6.64 -5.58 -4.89
N ASP A 169 -6.59 -4.30 -5.27
CA ASP A 169 -7.13 -3.80 -6.55
C ASP A 169 -6.49 -4.49 -7.77
N ILE A 170 -5.16 -4.62 -7.77
CA ILE A 170 -4.43 -5.27 -8.87
C ILE A 170 -4.81 -6.75 -8.96
N LYS A 171 -4.93 -7.41 -7.84
CA LYS A 171 -5.34 -8.83 -7.79
C LYS A 171 -6.76 -9.02 -8.31
N ASP A 172 -7.70 -8.17 -7.88
CA ASP A 172 -9.10 -8.23 -8.29
C ASP A 172 -9.27 -7.93 -9.78
N ALA A 173 -8.47 -7.01 -10.33
CA ALA A 173 -8.47 -6.70 -11.76
C ALA A 173 -7.82 -7.81 -12.60
N GLY A 174 -6.84 -8.54 -12.06
CA GLY A 174 -6.13 -9.62 -12.76
C GLY A 174 -6.79 -11.00 -12.65
N SER A 175 -7.97 -11.11 -12.00
CA SER A 175 -8.70 -12.39 -11.83
C SER A 175 -9.82 -12.64 -12.85
#